data_1a90c360ba845cdff2f5f4995f5e4830
#
_entry.id   1a90c360ba845cdff2f5f4995f5e4830
#
_cell.length_a   1.000
_cell.length_b   1.000
_cell.length_c   1.000
_cell.angle_alpha   90.00
_cell.angle_beta   90.00
_cell.angle_gamma   90.00
#
_symmetry.space_group_name_H-M   'P 1'
#
loop_
_entity.id
_entity.type
_entity.pdbx_description
1 polymer ?
#
loop_
_entity_poly.entity_id
_entity_poly.type
_entity_poly.pdbx_seq_one_letter_code
_entity_poly.pdbx_strand_id
1 'polypeptide(L)'
;SARRAFPCWDEPSYKATYSFRMLHSENTTALANMPSVRRRTARADDMQRLLHASPDLRGAWLMTEFDTTPRMSTYLVAWANGAFQHVSNTAASPLTGRKIPVSLYTTPEFIQQAAYTTDVMARVLAMYEKVFRIAYPLPKLDALVSADFDFGAMENWGLITGRTSVFLHDETMGLRGQKNAASVMSHEIARMWFGDIATMAWWDNLWLNE
;
A
#
# COMPACT_ATOMS: atom_id res chain seq x y z
N SER A 1 8.09 -13.45 -2.02
CA SER A 1 8.82 -13.36 -3.28
C SER A 1 7.84 -13.10 -4.43
N ALA A 2 8.08 -12.06 -5.23
CA ALA A 2 7.22 -11.66 -6.35
C ALA A 2 7.08 -12.76 -7.41
N ARG A 3 8.13 -13.57 -7.62
CA ARG A 3 8.11 -14.70 -8.59
C ARG A 3 7.08 -15.80 -8.27
N ARG A 4 6.51 -15.77 -7.07
CA ARG A 4 5.37 -16.65 -6.74
C ARG A 4 4.04 -16.12 -7.25
N ALA A 5 3.95 -14.83 -7.56
CA ALA A 5 2.74 -14.15 -8.00
C ALA A 5 2.72 -13.89 -9.51
N PHE A 6 3.87 -13.54 -10.08
CA PHE A 6 4.01 -13.29 -11.53
C PHE A 6 5.44 -13.59 -12.02
N PRO A 7 5.63 -13.91 -13.32
CA PRO A 7 6.96 -14.12 -13.90
C PRO A 7 7.78 -12.82 -13.86
N CYS A 8 8.97 -12.86 -13.23
CA CYS A 8 9.87 -11.71 -13.15
C CYS A 8 11.30 -12.12 -12.77
N TRP A 9 12.25 -11.23 -13.04
CA TRP A 9 13.58 -11.26 -12.42
C TRP A 9 13.46 -10.62 -11.04
N ASP A 10 13.27 -11.43 -10.02
CA ASP A 10 12.97 -11.00 -8.65
C ASP A 10 14.26 -10.59 -7.91
N GLU A 11 14.91 -9.54 -8.44
CA GLU A 11 16.12 -8.94 -7.92
C GLU A 11 15.94 -7.42 -7.76
N PRO A 12 16.51 -6.80 -6.70
CA PRO A 12 16.23 -5.40 -6.37
C PRO A 12 16.60 -4.42 -7.49
N SER A 13 17.68 -4.68 -8.22
CA SER A 13 18.20 -3.82 -9.29
C SER A 13 17.36 -3.86 -10.58
N TYR A 14 16.61 -4.92 -10.83
CA TYR A 14 15.79 -5.07 -12.03
C TYR A 14 14.43 -4.36 -11.83
N LYS A 15 14.46 -3.04 -11.98
CA LYS A 15 13.26 -2.21 -11.83
C LYS A 15 12.47 -2.13 -13.14
N ALA A 16 11.15 -2.19 -13.02
CA ALA A 16 10.20 -1.97 -14.12
C ALA A 16 9.05 -1.06 -13.69
N THR A 17 8.27 -0.59 -14.64
CA THR A 17 6.96 0.02 -14.40
C THR A 17 5.89 -1.06 -14.42
N TYR A 18 4.84 -0.87 -13.62
CA TYR A 18 3.73 -1.82 -13.51
C TYR A 18 2.41 -1.12 -13.78
N SER A 19 1.67 -1.63 -14.77
CA SER A 19 0.29 -1.24 -15.03
C SER A 19 -0.63 -2.35 -14.52
N PHE A 20 -1.46 -2.05 -13.53
CA PHE A 20 -2.26 -3.05 -12.85
C PHE A 20 -3.75 -2.86 -13.12
N ARG A 21 -4.45 -3.96 -13.35
CA ARG A 21 -5.92 -4.00 -13.47
C ARG A 21 -6.45 -5.14 -12.63
N MET A 22 -7.54 -4.89 -11.92
CA MET A 22 -8.18 -5.88 -11.06
C MET A 22 -9.64 -6.06 -11.44
N LEU A 23 -10.00 -7.32 -11.68
CA LEU A 23 -11.40 -7.75 -11.76
C LEU A 23 -11.82 -8.22 -10.38
N HIS A 24 -12.84 -7.58 -9.81
CA HIS A 24 -13.27 -7.85 -8.45
C HIS A 24 -14.78 -7.68 -8.27
N SER A 25 -15.34 -8.27 -7.20
CA SER A 25 -16.75 -8.08 -6.84
C SER A 25 -17.06 -6.60 -6.57
N GLU A 26 -18.24 -6.14 -6.95
CA GLU A 26 -18.66 -4.75 -6.70
C GLU A 26 -18.72 -4.36 -5.21
N ASN A 27 -18.90 -5.36 -4.33
CA ASN A 27 -18.95 -5.17 -2.88
C ASN A 27 -17.59 -5.15 -2.20
N THR A 28 -16.50 -5.11 -2.99
CA THR A 28 -15.13 -5.10 -2.47
C THR A 28 -14.37 -3.86 -2.91
N THR A 29 -13.35 -3.52 -2.14
CA THR A 29 -12.39 -2.46 -2.47
C THR A 29 -11.15 -3.09 -3.08
N ALA A 30 -10.75 -2.60 -4.25
CA ALA A 30 -9.50 -2.96 -4.91
C ALA A 30 -8.43 -1.92 -4.58
N LEU A 31 -7.27 -2.35 -4.13
CA LEU A 31 -6.11 -1.52 -3.79
C LEU A 31 -4.89 -1.97 -4.58
N ALA A 32 -4.02 -1.02 -4.95
CA ALA A 32 -2.70 -1.28 -5.53
C ALA A 32 -1.73 -0.16 -5.16
N ASN A 33 -0.46 -0.29 -5.56
CA ASN A 33 0.57 0.73 -5.34
C ASN A 33 0.12 2.14 -5.75
N MET A 34 -0.54 2.25 -6.91
CA MET A 34 -1.00 3.52 -7.49
C MET A 34 -2.51 3.74 -7.30
N PRO A 35 -3.01 4.96 -7.42
CA PRO A 35 -4.44 5.22 -7.36
C PRO A 35 -5.18 4.60 -8.55
N SER A 36 -6.46 4.31 -8.36
CA SER A 36 -7.34 3.92 -9.45
C SER A 36 -7.60 5.12 -10.37
N VAL A 37 -7.45 4.92 -11.67
CA VAL A 37 -7.71 5.93 -12.72
C VAL A 37 -9.02 5.67 -13.45
N ARG A 38 -9.50 4.44 -13.43
CA ARG A 38 -10.75 4.06 -14.07
C ARG A 38 -11.41 2.91 -13.34
N ARG A 39 -12.73 3.00 -13.20
CA ARG A 39 -13.57 1.93 -12.65
C ARG A 39 -14.80 1.77 -13.53
N ARG A 40 -15.12 0.56 -13.94
CA ARG A 40 -16.28 0.24 -14.77
C ARG A 40 -16.86 -1.11 -14.43
N THR A 41 -18.10 -1.35 -14.80
CA THR A 41 -18.67 -2.70 -14.76
C THR A 41 -17.87 -3.64 -15.68
N ALA A 42 -17.62 -4.85 -15.22
CA ALA A 42 -16.95 -5.88 -15.99
C ALA A 42 -17.79 -6.28 -17.21
N ARG A 43 -17.12 -6.47 -18.34
CA ARG A 43 -17.74 -6.95 -19.60
C ARG A 43 -17.62 -8.47 -19.69
N ALA A 44 -18.36 -9.06 -20.59
CA ALA A 44 -18.31 -10.50 -20.84
C ALA A 44 -16.87 -11.00 -21.12
N ASP A 45 -16.10 -10.26 -21.91
CA ASP A 45 -14.71 -10.60 -22.24
C ASP A 45 -13.79 -10.55 -21.01
N ASP A 46 -14.01 -9.60 -20.10
CA ASP A 46 -13.25 -9.52 -18.83
C ASP A 46 -13.51 -10.76 -17.96
N MET A 47 -14.76 -11.24 -17.98
CA MET A 47 -15.22 -12.34 -17.15
C MET A 47 -14.87 -13.72 -17.73
N GLN A 48 -14.61 -13.83 -19.02
CA GLN A 48 -14.46 -15.11 -19.71
C GLN A 48 -13.41 -16.03 -19.05
N ARG A 49 -12.22 -15.50 -18.73
CA ARG A 49 -11.16 -16.29 -18.09
C ARG A 49 -11.53 -16.71 -16.67
N LEU A 50 -12.22 -15.84 -15.94
CA LEU A 50 -12.63 -16.09 -14.56
C LEU A 50 -13.72 -17.16 -14.51
N LEU A 51 -14.70 -17.10 -15.42
CA LEU A 51 -15.78 -18.07 -15.53
C LEU A 51 -15.29 -19.45 -15.97
N HIS A 52 -14.23 -19.53 -16.77
CA HIS A 52 -13.58 -20.80 -17.08
C HIS A 52 -12.98 -21.47 -15.83
N ALA A 53 -12.38 -20.67 -14.95
CA ALA A 53 -11.78 -21.17 -13.70
C ALA A 53 -12.82 -21.44 -12.60
N SER A 54 -13.93 -20.69 -12.60
CA SER A 54 -14.97 -20.73 -11.57
C SER A 54 -16.35 -20.45 -12.18
N PRO A 55 -17.01 -21.44 -12.77
CA PRO A 55 -18.28 -21.27 -13.50
C PRO A 55 -19.46 -20.78 -12.64
N ASP A 56 -19.38 -21.00 -11.33
CA ASP A 56 -20.45 -20.66 -10.37
C ASP A 56 -20.36 -19.24 -9.79
N LEU A 57 -19.44 -18.40 -10.27
CA LEU A 57 -19.35 -17.03 -9.86
C LEU A 57 -20.64 -16.27 -10.17
N ARG A 58 -21.18 -15.60 -9.14
CA ARG A 58 -22.40 -14.81 -9.20
C ARG A 58 -22.14 -13.38 -8.73
N GLY A 59 -23.08 -12.46 -9.00
CA GLY A 59 -23.03 -11.07 -8.59
C GLY A 59 -22.46 -10.15 -9.66
N ALA A 60 -22.42 -8.85 -9.34
CA ALA A 60 -21.86 -7.84 -10.22
C ALA A 60 -20.34 -7.71 -9.99
N TRP A 61 -19.62 -7.52 -11.08
CA TRP A 61 -18.16 -7.43 -11.10
C TRP A 61 -17.71 -6.10 -11.69
N LEU A 62 -16.62 -5.59 -11.16
CA LEU A 62 -15.98 -4.36 -11.58
C LEU A 62 -14.58 -4.65 -12.12
N MET A 63 -14.20 -3.89 -13.14
CA MET A 63 -12.83 -3.76 -13.60
C MET A 63 -12.29 -2.43 -13.10
N THR A 64 -11.31 -2.46 -12.21
CA THR A 64 -10.56 -1.29 -11.74
C THR A 64 -9.19 -1.26 -12.39
N GLU A 65 -8.87 -0.14 -13.04
CA GLU A 65 -7.57 0.13 -13.64
C GLU A 65 -6.82 1.13 -12.76
N PHE A 66 -5.56 0.84 -12.47
CA PHE A 66 -4.69 1.69 -11.66
C PHE A 66 -3.69 2.43 -12.56
N ASP A 67 -3.23 3.56 -12.09
CA ASP A 67 -2.17 4.30 -12.78
C ASP A 67 -0.89 3.45 -12.85
N THR A 68 -0.02 3.78 -13.80
CA THR A 68 1.26 3.08 -13.96
C THR A 68 2.25 3.54 -12.90
N THR A 69 2.92 2.60 -12.25
CA THR A 69 3.94 2.93 -11.25
C THR A 69 5.16 3.61 -11.87
N PRO A 70 5.92 4.39 -11.11
CA PRO A 70 7.31 4.67 -11.46
C PRO A 70 8.09 3.35 -11.58
N ARG A 71 9.33 3.44 -12.10
CA ARG A 71 10.22 2.28 -12.11
C ARG A 71 10.56 1.88 -10.68
N MET A 72 10.19 0.67 -10.29
CA MET A 72 10.41 0.14 -8.96
C MET A 72 10.78 -1.35 -9.01
N SER A 73 11.36 -1.85 -7.92
CA SER A 73 11.71 -3.26 -7.77
C SER A 73 10.47 -4.13 -7.64
N THR A 74 10.57 -5.39 -8.05
CA THR A 74 9.46 -6.35 -8.03
C THR A 74 8.92 -6.61 -6.63
N TYR A 75 9.76 -6.59 -5.60
CA TYR A 75 9.35 -6.87 -4.23
C TYR A 75 8.42 -5.82 -3.62
N LEU A 76 8.38 -4.62 -4.21
CA LEU A 76 7.51 -3.52 -3.80
C LEU A 76 6.10 -3.60 -4.38
N VAL A 77 5.86 -4.48 -5.36
CA VAL A 77 4.54 -4.63 -5.98
C VAL A 77 3.54 -5.19 -4.98
N ALA A 78 2.43 -4.47 -4.81
CA ALA A 78 1.36 -4.87 -3.92
C ALA A 78 -0.01 -4.60 -4.52
N TRP A 79 -0.96 -5.48 -4.22
CA TRP A 79 -2.38 -5.32 -4.50
C TRP A 79 -3.20 -6.07 -3.46
N ALA A 80 -4.41 -5.62 -3.25
CA ALA A 80 -5.33 -6.28 -2.35
C ALA A 80 -6.78 -6.11 -2.81
N ASN A 81 -7.62 -7.03 -2.40
CA ASN A 81 -9.06 -6.97 -2.60
C ASN A 81 -9.78 -7.51 -1.36
N GLY A 82 -10.79 -6.79 -0.90
CA GLY A 82 -11.56 -7.18 0.28
C GLY A 82 -12.64 -6.16 0.65
N ALA A 83 -13.44 -6.51 1.64
CA ALA A 83 -14.44 -5.62 2.22
C ALA A 83 -13.77 -4.62 3.20
N PHE A 84 -12.91 -3.76 2.67
CA PHE A 84 -12.16 -2.80 3.47
C PHE A 84 -12.95 -1.51 3.71
N GLN A 85 -12.78 -0.95 4.92
CA GLN A 85 -13.10 0.42 5.25
C GLN A 85 -11.79 1.20 5.45
N HIS A 86 -11.84 2.52 5.46
CA HIS A 86 -10.65 3.34 5.63
C HIS A 86 -10.90 4.62 6.40
N VAL A 87 -9.86 5.12 7.03
CA VAL A 87 -9.76 6.48 7.56
C VAL A 87 -8.74 7.22 6.69
N SER A 88 -9.06 8.47 6.33
CA SER A 88 -8.20 9.29 5.47
C SER A 88 -7.77 10.58 6.16
N ASN A 89 -6.58 11.04 5.78
CA ASN A 89 -6.03 12.35 6.13
C ASN A 89 -5.27 12.91 4.91
N THR A 90 -4.63 14.04 5.04
CA THR A 90 -3.84 14.67 3.98
C THR A 90 -2.49 15.11 4.51
N ALA A 91 -1.42 14.67 3.87
CA ALA A 91 -0.09 15.23 4.09
C ALA A 91 0.11 16.45 3.17
N ALA A 92 0.49 17.59 3.76
CA ALA A 92 0.86 18.78 3.00
C ALA A 92 2.37 18.77 2.76
N SER A 93 2.78 18.63 1.51
CA SER A 93 4.20 18.64 1.14
C SER A 93 4.83 20.01 1.41
N PRO A 94 5.83 20.10 2.29
CA PRO A 94 6.54 21.36 2.56
C PRO A 94 7.44 21.79 1.40
N LEU A 95 7.75 20.89 0.47
CA LEU A 95 8.64 21.17 -0.66
C LEU A 95 7.89 21.63 -1.91
N THR A 96 6.70 21.07 -2.15
CA THR A 96 5.97 21.29 -3.41
C THR A 96 4.61 21.96 -3.21
N GLY A 97 4.10 22.06 -1.97
CA GLY A 97 2.75 22.51 -1.66
C GLY A 97 1.65 21.50 -2.04
N ARG A 98 2.00 20.34 -2.61
CA ARG A 98 1.02 19.30 -2.96
C ARG A 98 0.31 18.79 -1.71
N LYS A 99 -0.98 18.52 -1.87
CA LYS A 99 -1.78 17.78 -0.89
C LYS A 99 -1.76 16.30 -1.30
N ILE A 100 -1.13 15.46 -0.49
CA ILE A 100 -0.99 14.03 -0.73
C ILE A 100 -2.02 13.32 0.15
N PRO A 101 -3.04 12.69 -0.42
CA PRO A 101 -3.97 11.88 0.37
C PRO A 101 -3.25 10.69 0.99
N VAL A 102 -3.54 10.45 2.26
CA VAL A 102 -3.07 9.28 3.02
C VAL A 102 -4.28 8.55 3.58
N SER A 103 -4.33 7.23 3.44
CA SER A 103 -5.47 6.43 3.91
C SER A 103 -4.98 5.14 4.54
N LEU A 104 -5.58 4.76 5.67
CA LEU A 104 -5.36 3.45 6.28
C LEU A 104 -6.62 2.61 6.09
N TYR A 105 -6.46 1.50 5.41
CA TYR A 105 -7.49 0.51 5.12
C TYR A 105 -7.36 -0.68 6.08
N THR A 106 -8.51 -1.14 6.56
CA THR A 106 -8.60 -2.36 7.38
C THR A 106 -9.97 -2.99 7.22
N THR A 107 -10.19 -4.17 7.80
CA THR A 107 -11.52 -4.78 7.86
C THR A 107 -12.43 -4.00 8.81
N PRO A 108 -13.77 -4.05 8.61
CA PRO A 108 -14.72 -3.18 9.32
C PRO A 108 -14.62 -3.23 10.83
N GLU A 109 -14.31 -4.37 11.41
CA GLU A 109 -14.20 -4.59 12.85
C GLU A 109 -13.08 -3.77 13.53
N PHE A 110 -12.06 -3.36 12.76
CA PHE A 110 -10.91 -2.62 13.28
C PHE A 110 -10.89 -1.13 12.93
N ILE A 111 -11.87 -0.64 12.17
CA ILE A 111 -11.82 0.72 11.61
C ILE A 111 -11.69 1.83 12.66
N GLN A 112 -12.27 1.63 13.85
CA GLN A 112 -12.21 2.60 14.94
C GLN A 112 -10.80 2.79 15.50
N GLN A 113 -9.89 1.85 15.25
CA GLN A 113 -8.50 1.88 15.72
C GLN A 113 -7.54 2.52 14.70
N ALA A 114 -8.02 2.93 13.52
CA ALA A 114 -7.18 3.39 12.41
C ALA A 114 -6.76 4.88 12.52
N ALA A 115 -7.51 5.70 13.23
CA ALA A 115 -7.39 7.16 13.20
C ALA A 115 -6.01 7.66 13.64
N TYR A 116 -5.47 7.13 14.74
CA TYR A 116 -4.17 7.54 15.26
C TYR A 116 -3.05 7.34 14.23
N THR A 117 -2.96 6.14 13.66
CA THR A 117 -1.90 5.81 12.70
C THR A 117 -2.06 6.58 11.39
N THR A 118 -3.28 6.85 10.96
CA THR A 118 -3.52 7.70 9.77
C THR A 118 -3.02 9.13 9.98
N ASP A 119 -3.18 9.69 11.19
CA ASP A 119 -2.63 11.00 11.55
C ASP A 119 -1.08 10.97 11.57
N VAL A 120 -0.48 9.92 12.14
CA VAL A 120 0.97 9.69 12.12
C VAL A 120 1.48 9.64 10.68
N MET A 121 0.81 8.91 9.77
CA MET A 121 1.19 8.82 8.35
C MET A 121 1.31 10.21 7.71
N ALA A 122 0.30 11.06 7.89
CA ALA A 122 0.28 12.40 7.28
C ALA A 122 1.42 13.28 7.79
N ARG A 123 1.66 13.26 9.10
CA ARG A 123 2.71 14.08 9.75
C ARG A 123 4.10 13.59 9.39
N VAL A 124 4.33 12.28 9.44
CA VAL A 124 5.65 11.69 9.17
C VAL A 124 6.03 11.86 7.70
N LEU A 125 5.09 11.69 6.77
CA LEU A 125 5.35 11.90 5.33
C LEU A 125 5.85 13.33 5.07
N ALA A 126 5.14 14.34 5.61
CA ALA A 126 5.53 15.74 5.48
C ALA A 126 6.88 16.04 6.17
N MET A 127 7.11 15.43 7.34
CA MET A 127 8.37 15.58 8.07
C MET A 127 9.55 15.01 7.27
N TYR A 128 9.41 13.83 6.69
CA TYR A 128 10.50 13.18 5.94
C TYR A 128 10.83 13.91 4.64
N GLU A 129 9.85 14.45 3.91
CA GLU A 129 10.14 15.35 2.79
C GLU A 129 11.04 16.49 3.20
N LYS A 130 10.75 17.13 4.37
CA LYS A 130 11.56 18.23 4.91
C LYS A 130 12.97 17.78 5.30
N VAL A 131 13.08 16.61 5.95
CA VAL A 131 14.36 16.07 6.43
C VAL A 131 15.25 15.65 5.27
N PHE A 132 14.70 14.87 4.34
CA PHE A 132 15.46 14.31 3.22
C PHE A 132 15.61 15.30 2.06
N ARG A 133 14.83 16.38 2.03
CA ARG A 133 14.78 17.38 0.95
C ARG A 133 14.47 16.78 -0.43
N ILE A 134 13.74 15.69 -0.45
CA ILE A 134 13.27 14.99 -1.63
C ILE A 134 11.76 14.81 -1.49
N ALA A 135 11.00 15.35 -2.46
CA ALA A 135 9.55 15.24 -2.44
C ALA A 135 9.11 13.77 -2.63
N TYR A 136 8.07 13.38 -1.93
CA TYR A 136 7.42 12.08 -2.15
C TYR A 136 6.84 12.02 -3.56
N PRO A 137 7.24 11.06 -4.40
CA PRO A 137 6.92 11.12 -5.83
C PRO A 137 5.52 10.65 -6.16
N LEU A 138 4.90 9.80 -5.32
CA LEU A 138 3.61 9.21 -5.66
C LEU A 138 2.44 10.15 -5.34
N PRO A 139 1.29 9.96 -6.02
CA PRO A 139 0.11 10.81 -5.82
C PRO A 139 -0.68 10.50 -4.54
N LYS A 140 -0.43 9.39 -3.88
CA LYS A 140 -1.07 8.96 -2.64
C LYS A 140 -0.14 8.11 -1.79
N LEU A 141 -0.47 7.93 -0.51
CA LEU A 141 0.12 6.92 0.37
C LEU A 141 -0.99 6.21 1.12
N ASP A 142 -1.20 4.95 0.81
CA ASP A 142 -2.12 4.09 1.54
C ASP A 142 -1.36 3.13 2.45
N ALA A 143 -2.04 2.66 3.49
CA ALA A 143 -1.66 1.50 4.27
C ALA A 143 -2.82 0.49 4.29
N LEU A 144 -2.53 -0.78 4.13
CA LEU A 144 -3.48 -1.88 4.34
C LEU A 144 -3.05 -2.70 5.54
N VAL A 145 -3.94 -2.82 6.51
CA VAL A 145 -3.67 -3.49 7.77
C VAL A 145 -4.59 -4.70 7.91
N SER A 146 -3.99 -5.89 8.06
CA SER A 146 -4.70 -7.17 8.16
C SER A 146 -4.19 -8.01 9.34
N ALA A 147 -5.07 -8.84 9.90
CA ALA A 147 -4.69 -9.78 10.96
C ALA A 147 -3.73 -10.88 10.44
N ASP A 148 -3.94 -11.33 9.20
CA ASP A 148 -3.22 -12.45 8.58
C ASP A 148 -2.01 -12.01 7.74
N PHE A 149 -1.20 -11.09 8.25
CA PHE A 149 0.04 -10.69 7.59
C PHE A 149 1.24 -11.40 8.22
N ASP A 150 2.09 -12.05 7.40
CA ASP A 150 3.18 -12.92 7.86
C ASP A 150 4.27 -12.17 8.63
N PHE A 151 4.57 -10.93 8.21
CA PHE A 151 5.58 -10.06 8.83
C PHE A 151 4.94 -9.00 9.73
N GLY A 152 5.74 -8.13 10.34
CA GLY A 152 5.24 -6.97 11.06
C GLY A 152 4.63 -5.94 10.12
N ALA A 153 5.42 -5.52 9.14
CA ALA A 153 5.05 -4.57 8.10
C ALA A 153 5.89 -4.74 6.83
N MET A 154 5.52 -4.03 5.77
CA MET A 154 6.22 -4.00 4.48
C MET A 154 5.96 -2.67 3.77
N GLU A 155 7.01 -2.06 3.27
CA GLU A 155 7.05 -0.74 2.62
C GLU A 155 6.56 -0.71 1.17
N ASN A 156 5.69 -1.58 0.73
CA ASN A 156 5.21 -1.57 -0.65
C ASN A 156 4.89 -0.15 -1.12
N TRP A 157 5.55 0.32 -2.16
CA TRP A 157 5.55 1.73 -2.54
C TRP A 157 4.16 2.27 -2.85
N GLY A 158 3.68 3.19 -2.01
CA GLY A 158 2.33 3.76 -2.09
C GLY A 158 1.20 2.90 -1.50
N LEU A 159 1.49 1.67 -1.04
CA LEU A 159 0.55 0.79 -0.34
C LEU A 159 1.29 -0.02 0.74
N ILE A 160 1.67 0.61 1.84
CA ILE A 160 2.26 -0.07 2.99
C ILE A 160 1.32 -1.19 3.44
N THR A 161 1.86 -2.38 3.72
CA THR A 161 1.06 -3.48 4.26
C THR A 161 1.57 -3.89 5.63
N GLY A 162 0.69 -4.39 6.51
CA GLY A 162 1.13 -4.81 7.82
C GLY A 162 0.04 -5.41 8.72
N ARG A 163 0.46 -5.81 9.91
CA ARG A 163 -0.42 -6.43 10.91
C ARG A 163 -1.24 -5.42 11.68
N THR A 164 -2.46 -5.81 12.02
CA THR A 164 -3.33 -5.06 12.94
C THR A 164 -2.64 -4.77 14.27
N SER A 165 -1.99 -5.76 14.87
CA SER A 165 -1.29 -5.64 16.15
C SER A 165 -0.10 -4.65 16.15
N VAL A 166 0.38 -4.26 14.96
CA VAL A 166 1.51 -3.34 14.80
C VAL A 166 1.03 -1.91 14.55
N PHE A 167 0.01 -1.72 13.73
CA PHE A 167 -0.41 -0.40 13.26
C PHE A 167 -1.68 0.14 13.91
N LEU A 168 -2.56 -0.74 14.38
CA LEU A 168 -3.80 -0.27 14.98
C LEU A 168 -3.61 0.06 16.44
N HIS A 169 -4.32 1.06 16.90
CA HIS A 169 -4.25 1.53 18.27
C HIS A 169 -5.64 1.77 18.83
N ASP A 170 -5.91 1.18 19.98
CA ASP A 170 -7.07 1.50 20.82
C ASP A 170 -6.63 2.12 22.16
N GLU A 171 -7.58 2.68 22.87
CA GLU A 171 -7.31 3.38 24.14
C GLU A 171 -6.73 2.44 25.23
N THR A 172 -6.93 1.12 25.12
CA THR A 172 -6.45 0.14 26.10
C THR A 172 -4.95 -0.12 25.97
N MET A 173 -4.36 0.14 24.79
CA MET A 173 -2.93 -0.09 24.53
C MET A 173 -2.00 0.95 25.19
N GLY A 174 -2.52 2.09 25.61
CA GLY A 174 -1.77 3.17 26.25
C GLY A 174 -0.61 3.72 25.41
N LEU A 175 0.27 4.50 26.02
CA LEU A 175 1.40 5.19 25.35
C LEU A 175 2.39 4.21 24.70
N ARG A 176 2.55 3.01 25.21
CA ARG A 176 3.47 2.02 24.62
C ARG A 176 2.98 1.55 23.26
N GLY A 177 1.68 1.29 23.12
CA GLY A 177 1.08 0.93 21.86
C GLY A 177 1.18 2.05 20.82
N GLN A 178 0.88 3.30 21.24
CA GLN A 178 1.03 4.48 20.37
C GLN A 178 2.47 4.63 19.86
N LYS A 179 3.47 4.55 20.74
CA LYS A 179 4.89 4.66 20.37
C LYS A 179 5.28 3.56 19.38
N ASN A 180 4.83 2.31 19.60
CA ASN A 180 5.13 1.21 18.70
C ASN A 180 4.53 1.46 17.30
N ALA A 181 3.24 1.78 17.22
CA ALA A 181 2.58 2.06 15.95
C ALA A 181 3.23 3.23 15.20
N ALA A 182 3.54 4.33 15.91
CA ALA A 182 4.23 5.47 15.32
C ALA A 182 5.64 5.12 14.85
N SER A 183 6.40 4.32 15.62
CA SER A 183 7.77 3.92 15.28
C SER A 183 7.79 3.05 14.01
N VAL A 184 6.95 2.01 13.95
CA VAL A 184 6.92 1.13 12.78
C VAL A 184 6.39 1.87 11.56
N MET A 185 5.31 2.66 11.68
CA MET A 185 4.81 3.45 10.55
C MET A 185 5.85 4.46 10.06
N SER A 186 6.61 5.10 10.96
CA SER A 186 7.72 5.98 10.57
C SER A 186 8.81 5.23 9.81
N HIS A 187 9.16 4.02 10.25
CA HIS A 187 10.13 3.16 9.56
C HIS A 187 9.65 2.86 8.13
N GLU A 188 8.42 2.36 7.96
CA GLU A 188 7.89 2.05 6.63
C GLU A 188 7.82 3.29 5.71
N ILE A 189 7.51 4.46 6.24
CA ILE A 189 7.49 5.70 5.45
C ILE A 189 8.91 6.15 5.10
N ALA A 190 9.91 5.97 5.98
CA ALA A 190 11.31 6.29 5.66
C ALA A 190 11.82 5.43 4.48
N ARG A 191 11.38 4.19 4.41
CA ARG A 191 11.73 3.24 3.35
C ARG A 191 11.20 3.65 1.96
N MET A 192 10.23 4.57 1.87
CA MET A 192 9.84 5.18 0.59
C MET A 192 11.01 5.90 -0.09
N TRP A 193 12.00 6.37 0.68
CA TRP A 193 13.25 6.95 0.18
C TRP A 193 14.40 5.94 0.19
N PHE A 194 14.57 5.22 1.32
CA PHE A 194 15.63 4.21 1.52
C PHE A 194 15.11 2.80 1.29
N GLY A 195 15.02 2.40 0.04
CA GLY A 195 14.44 1.14 -0.42
C GLY A 195 13.72 1.33 -1.75
N ASP A 196 12.81 2.28 -1.83
CA ASP A 196 11.94 2.50 -2.99
C ASP A 196 12.59 3.42 -4.02
N ILE A 197 12.96 4.65 -3.64
CA ILE A 197 13.66 5.59 -4.52
C ILE A 197 15.10 5.14 -4.71
N ALA A 198 15.87 5.07 -3.62
CA ALA A 198 17.24 4.56 -3.59
C ALA A 198 17.21 3.09 -3.12
N THR A 199 17.52 2.16 -4.00
CA THR A 199 17.43 0.72 -3.76
C THR A 199 18.81 0.09 -3.82
N MET A 200 19.10 -0.84 -2.91
CA MET A 200 20.32 -1.65 -2.95
C MET A 200 20.46 -2.42 -4.27
N ALA A 201 21.70 -2.63 -4.71
CA ALA A 201 21.99 -3.42 -5.91
C ALA A 201 21.67 -4.91 -5.69
N TRP A 202 21.92 -5.42 -4.48
CA TRP A 202 21.68 -6.80 -4.09
C TRP A 202 21.31 -6.93 -2.60
N TRP A 203 20.78 -8.06 -2.21
CA TRP A 203 20.27 -8.36 -0.87
C TRP A 203 21.32 -8.34 0.24
N ASP A 204 22.61 -8.43 -0.09
CA ASP A 204 23.74 -8.32 0.87
C ASP A 204 23.81 -6.93 1.52
N ASN A 205 23.24 -5.91 0.89
CA ASN A 205 23.17 -4.54 1.41
C ASN A 205 21.78 -4.18 1.97
N LEU A 206 20.99 -5.16 2.38
CA LEU A 206 19.64 -4.95 2.91
C LEU A 206 19.62 -4.00 4.13
N TRP A 207 20.69 -3.94 4.90
CA TRP A 207 20.87 -3.01 6.02
C TRP A 207 20.66 -1.53 5.65
N LEU A 208 20.81 -1.16 4.37
CA LEU A 208 20.52 0.20 3.89
C LEU A 208 19.03 0.57 3.97
N ASN A 209 18.18 -0.42 4.05
CA ASN A 209 16.74 -0.24 4.18
C ASN A 209 16.29 -0.31 5.65
N GLU A 210 17.10 -0.89 6.59
CA GLU A 210 16.69 -1.19 7.97
C GLU A 210 17.17 -0.12 9.02
#